data_348e02beb4c3cd008891b3c94d835e12
#
_entry.id   348e02beb4c3cd008891b3c94d835e12
#
_cell.length_a   1.000
_cell.length_b   1.000
_cell.length_c   1.000
_cell.angle_alpha   90.00
_cell.angle_beta   90.00
_cell.angle_gamma   90.00
#
_symmetry.space_group_name_H-M   'P 1'
#
loop_
_entity.id
_entity.type
_entity.pdbx_description
1 polymer ?
#
loop_
_entity_poly.entity_id
_entity_poly.type
_entity_poly.pdbx_seq_one_letter_code
_entity_poly.pdbx_strand_id
1 'polypeptide(L)'
;MPTLLTWNIARAADDRLDAVASFVRGVAPDLLLLQEAVEDSRRLTSLLGGEVRFVPAFPLPGGAPGATAEGMALWSPARLHDVESTALGGWPWPRVALRCRLGGLTVCNLHLSHLPWQRQAQLRAVAAHRDRPLLLAGDFNRPGGCRLAGFTAVVPAGWSFRRGPLRLRLDAALVSPGVRVAGASYLSSRLSDHRPMLLRLGGGT
;
A
#
# COMPACT_ATOMS: atom_id res chain seq x y z
N MET A 1 19.27 -0.49 5.95
CA MET A 1 17.93 -0.68 6.56
C MET A 1 16.90 -0.56 5.44
N PRO A 2 16.11 -1.60 5.18
CA PRO A 2 15.11 -1.52 4.11
C PRO A 2 14.05 -0.44 4.39
N THR A 3 13.60 0.19 3.33
CA THR A 3 12.58 1.23 3.36
C THR A 3 11.37 0.83 2.52
N LEU A 4 10.18 1.00 3.07
CA LEU A 4 8.93 0.81 2.36
C LEU A 4 8.20 2.15 2.23
N LEU A 5 7.67 2.40 1.05
CA LEU A 5 6.76 3.51 0.81
C LEU A 5 5.37 2.95 0.48
N THR A 6 4.36 3.29 1.27
CA THR A 6 2.97 2.94 0.95
C THR A 6 2.18 4.20 0.62
N TRP A 7 1.38 4.15 -0.44
CA TRP A 7 0.68 5.32 -0.94
C TRP A 7 -0.58 4.96 -1.73
N ASN A 8 -1.72 5.48 -1.29
CA ASN A 8 -2.92 5.55 -2.12
C ASN A 8 -2.73 6.69 -3.13
N ILE A 9 -2.64 6.37 -4.42
CA ILE A 9 -2.34 7.33 -5.50
C ILE A 9 -3.58 7.85 -6.22
N ALA A 10 -4.78 7.55 -5.71
CA ALA A 10 -6.05 8.04 -6.24
C ALA A 10 -6.15 7.91 -7.78
N ARG A 11 -5.87 6.71 -8.32
CA ARG A 11 -5.92 6.38 -9.76
C ARG A 11 -5.00 7.27 -10.61
N ALA A 12 -3.78 7.51 -10.14
CA ALA A 12 -2.81 8.27 -10.93
C ALA A 12 -2.50 7.55 -12.24
N ALA A 13 -2.68 8.25 -13.35
CA ALA A 13 -2.37 7.85 -14.72
C ALA A 13 -1.65 9.02 -15.43
N ASP A 14 -1.12 8.80 -16.63
CA ASP A 14 -0.50 9.79 -17.49
C ASP A 14 0.54 10.66 -16.74
N ASP A 15 0.51 11.98 -16.94
CA ASP A 15 1.44 12.94 -16.33
C ASP A 15 1.44 12.89 -14.79
N ARG A 16 0.31 12.53 -14.18
CA ARG A 16 0.25 12.40 -12.72
C ARG A 16 1.01 11.16 -12.24
N LEU A 17 1.03 10.08 -13.01
CA LEU A 17 1.86 8.92 -12.72
C LEU A 17 3.35 9.26 -12.88
N ASP A 18 3.71 10.06 -13.88
CA ASP A 18 5.09 10.53 -14.08
C ASP A 18 5.58 11.37 -12.90
N ALA A 19 4.69 12.24 -12.36
CA ALA A 19 4.97 13.00 -11.14
C ALA A 19 5.10 12.08 -9.90
N VAL A 20 4.27 11.03 -9.78
CA VAL A 20 4.39 9.99 -8.74
C VAL A 20 5.73 9.29 -8.86
N ALA A 21 6.13 8.87 -10.08
CA ALA A 21 7.42 8.23 -10.32
C ALA A 21 8.60 9.15 -9.94
N SER A 22 8.52 10.43 -10.29
CA SER A 22 9.55 11.42 -9.90
C SER A 22 9.67 11.54 -8.37
N PHE A 23 8.53 11.56 -7.66
CA PHE A 23 8.52 11.57 -6.20
C PHE A 23 9.15 10.30 -5.63
N VAL A 24 8.77 9.12 -6.14
CA VAL A 24 9.32 7.83 -5.71
C VAL A 24 10.83 7.76 -5.94
N ARG A 25 11.32 8.28 -7.08
CA ARG A 25 12.77 8.38 -7.36
C ARG A 25 13.51 9.20 -6.31
N GLY A 26 12.91 10.31 -5.85
CA GLY A 26 13.49 11.15 -4.80
C GLY A 26 13.52 10.50 -3.42
N VAL A 27 12.56 9.61 -3.13
CA VAL A 27 12.50 8.85 -1.87
C VAL A 27 13.40 7.61 -1.92
N ALA A 28 13.54 7.00 -3.11
CA ALA A 28 14.29 5.77 -3.38
C ALA A 28 13.97 4.63 -2.42
N PRO A 29 12.68 4.18 -2.31
CA PRO A 29 12.33 3.08 -1.43
C PRO A 29 12.78 1.73 -2.02
N ASP A 30 13.06 0.75 -1.15
CA ASP A 30 13.34 -0.64 -1.57
C ASP A 30 12.06 -1.37 -2.02
N LEU A 31 10.90 -0.95 -1.51
CA LEU A 31 9.60 -1.48 -1.91
C LEU A 31 8.53 -0.37 -1.85
N LEU A 32 7.76 -0.25 -2.94
CA LEU A 32 6.60 0.64 -3.06
C LEU A 32 5.31 -0.17 -3.07
N LEU A 33 4.36 0.23 -2.23
CA LEU A 33 3.03 -0.35 -2.09
C LEU A 33 2.00 0.70 -2.52
N LEU A 34 1.33 0.47 -3.65
CA LEU A 34 0.34 1.40 -4.19
C LEU A 34 -1.08 0.89 -4.02
N GLN A 35 -1.97 1.74 -3.54
CA GLN A 35 -3.41 1.54 -3.49
C GLN A 35 -4.08 2.48 -4.51
N GLU A 36 -5.28 2.12 -4.94
CA GLU A 36 -5.99 2.76 -6.06
C GLU A 36 -5.08 2.93 -7.29
N ALA A 37 -4.25 1.93 -7.53
CA ALA A 37 -3.47 1.83 -8.75
C ALA A 37 -4.38 1.48 -9.93
N VAL A 38 -3.99 1.88 -11.13
CA VAL A 38 -4.65 1.53 -12.40
C VAL A 38 -3.64 0.85 -13.31
N GLU A 39 -4.07 0.30 -14.45
CA GLU A 39 -3.21 -0.44 -15.39
C GLU A 39 -1.97 0.36 -15.79
N ASP A 40 -2.11 1.68 -15.95
CA ASP A 40 -1.02 2.59 -16.30
C ASP A 40 0.15 2.52 -15.29
N SER A 41 -0.11 2.10 -14.05
CA SER A 41 0.95 1.86 -13.05
C SER A 41 2.02 0.87 -13.52
N ARG A 42 1.74 0.05 -14.55
CA ARG A 42 2.75 -0.84 -15.19
C ARG A 42 3.90 -0.05 -15.82
N ARG A 43 3.67 1.22 -16.20
CA ARG A 43 4.70 2.14 -16.73
C ARG A 43 5.78 2.48 -15.70
N LEU A 44 5.57 2.21 -14.40
CA LEU A 44 6.60 2.43 -13.38
C LEU A 44 7.90 1.67 -13.70
N THR A 45 7.82 0.51 -14.38
CA THR A 45 9.03 -0.18 -14.84
C THR A 45 9.84 0.66 -15.83
N SER A 46 9.19 1.29 -16.80
CA SER A 46 9.89 2.17 -17.78
C SER A 46 10.33 3.50 -17.16
N LEU A 47 9.58 4.01 -16.19
CA LEU A 47 9.87 5.29 -15.54
C LEU A 47 10.97 5.19 -14.48
N LEU A 48 11.06 4.09 -13.76
CA LEU A 48 11.92 3.93 -12.58
C LEU A 48 12.96 2.80 -12.75
N GLY A 49 12.81 1.94 -13.75
CA GLY A 49 13.48 0.63 -13.78
C GLY A 49 12.85 -0.34 -12.78
N GLY A 50 13.51 -1.48 -12.54
CA GLY A 50 13.02 -2.48 -11.58
C GLY A 50 11.83 -3.28 -12.08
N GLU A 51 11.05 -3.81 -11.15
CA GLU A 51 9.89 -4.66 -11.43
C GLU A 51 8.61 -4.10 -10.81
N VAL A 52 7.51 -4.14 -11.58
CA VAL A 52 6.17 -3.79 -11.11
C VAL A 52 5.23 -4.98 -11.23
N ARG A 53 4.32 -5.13 -10.26
CA ARG A 53 3.17 -6.03 -10.32
C ARG A 53 1.90 -5.24 -10.04
N PHE A 54 0.97 -5.27 -10.97
CA PHE A 54 -0.37 -4.70 -10.83
C PHE A 54 -1.41 -5.82 -10.82
N VAL A 55 -2.36 -5.75 -9.88
CA VAL A 55 -3.49 -6.68 -9.77
C VAL A 55 -4.78 -5.87 -9.67
N PRO A 56 -5.73 -6.04 -10.60
CA PRO A 56 -7.01 -5.37 -10.55
C PRO A 56 -7.88 -5.92 -9.41
N ALA A 57 -8.63 -5.04 -8.77
CA ALA A 57 -9.65 -5.40 -7.77
C ALA A 57 -11.07 -5.33 -8.36
N PHE A 58 -11.36 -4.29 -9.15
CA PHE A 58 -12.65 -4.13 -9.82
C PHE A 58 -12.53 -3.25 -11.08
N PRO A 59 -13.45 -3.42 -12.05
CA PRO A 59 -13.47 -2.60 -13.26
C PRO A 59 -13.89 -1.16 -12.95
N LEU A 60 -13.40 -0.22 -13.77
CA LEU A 60 -13.82 1.18 -13.79
C LEU A 60 -14.61 1.43 -15.09
N PRO A 61 -15.95 1.28 -15.10
CA PRO A 61 -16.75 1.53 -16.30
C PRO A 61 -16.56 2.96 -16.80
N GLY A 62 -16.27 3.14 -18.09
CA GLY A 62 -15.99 4.45 -18.68
C GLY A 62 -14.62 5.03 -18.34
N GLY A 63 -13.71 4.24 -17.75
CA GLY A 63 -12.33 4.64 -17.54
C GLY A 63 -11.59 4.92 -18.85
N ALA A 64 -10.66 5.87 -18.80
CA ALA A 64 -9.76 6.16 -19.93
C ALA A 64 -8.85 4.95 -20.24
N PRO A 65 -8.27 4.85 -21.44
CA PRO A 65 -7.21 3.86 -21.70
C PRO A 65 -6.13 3.89 -20.62
N GLY A 66 -5.71 2.70 -20.12
CA GLY A 66 -4.76 2.59 -19.01
C GLY A 66 -5.37 2.75 -17.59
N ALA A 67 -6.67 3.09 -17.49
CA ALA A 67 -7.39 3.23 -16.23
C ALA A 67 -8.76 2.53 -16.26
N THR A 68 -8.83 1.32 -16.83
CA THR A 68 -10.07 0.54 -16.97
C THR A 68 -10.40 -0.30 -15.73
N ALA A 69 -9.43 -0.51 -14.84
CA ALA A 69 -9.64 -1.16 -13.55
C ALA A 69 -8.83 -0.47 -12.44
N GLU A 70 -9.41 -0.44 -11.24
CA GLU A 70 -8.71 -0.07 -10.02
C GLU A 70 -8.20 -1.31 -9.30
N GLY A 71 -7.02 -1.20 -8.73
CA GLY A 71 -6.40 -2.30 -8.00
C GLY A 71 -5.24 -1.87 -7.13
N MET A 72 -4.30 -2.78 -7.01
CA MET A 72 -3.11 -2.65 -6.19
C MET A 72 -1.86 -2.83 -7.05
N ALA A 73 -0.79 -2.11 -6.73
CA ALA A 73 0.50 -2.38 -7.35
C ALA A 73 1.63 -2.48 -6.30
N LEU A 74 2.64 -3.26 -6.65
CA LEU A 74 3.94 -3.30 -6.00
C LEU A 74 4.99 -2.87 -7.02
N TRP A 75 5.98 -2.13 -6.59
CA TRP A 75 7.19 -1.85 -7.36
C TRP A 75 8.42 -2.00 -6.46
N SER A 76 9.52 -2.51 -7.03
CA SER A 76 10.83 -2.56 -6.38
C SER A 76 11.92 -2.30 -7.41
N PRO A 77 13.04 -1.64 -7.04
CA PRO A 77 14.20 -1.50 -7.90
C PRO A 77 14.86 -2.86 -8.24
N ALA A 78 14.63 -3.87 -7.40
CA ALA A 78 15.07 -5.24 -7.59
C ALA A 78 13.90 -6.14 -8.01
N ARG A 79 14.20 -7.43 -8.27
CA ARG A 79 13.16 -8.42 -8.54
C ARG A 79 12.23 -8.61 -7.35
N LEU A 80 10.93 -8.66 -7.63
CA LEU A 80 9.91 -9.02 -6.66
C LEU A 80 9.86 -10.56 -6.49
N HIS A 81 9.84 -11.03 -5.25
CA HIS A 81 9.80 -12.46 -4.92
C HIS A 81 8.48 -12.85 -4.27
N ASP A 82 8.01 -14.08 -4.57
CA ASP A 82 6.82 -14.69 -3.95
C ASP A 82 5.61 -13.77 -4.00
N VAL A 83 5.36 -13.15 -5.18
CA VAL A 83 4.24 -12.23 -5.34
C VAL A 83 2.95 -13.02 -5.46
N GLU A 84 2.04 -12.78 -4.53
CA GLU A 84 0.73 -13.41 -4.50
C GLU A 84 -0.37 -12.40 -4.23
N SER A 85 -1.55 -12.64 -4.82
CA SER A 85 -2.75 -11.84 -4.58
C SER A 85 -3.82 -12.67 -3.89
N THR A 86 -4.60 -12.01 -3.03
CA THR A 86 -5.73 -12.62 -2.33
C THR A 86 -6.95 -11.73 -2.51
N ALA A 87 -8.01 -12.28 -3.11
CA ALA A 87 -9.29 -11.60 -3.18
C ALA A 87 -9.88 -11.49 -1.76
N LEU A 88 -10.21 -10.29 -1.34
CA LEU A 88 -10.79 -10.01 -0.02
C LEU A 88 -12.31 -9.81 -0.08
N GLY A 89 -12.87 -9.83 -1.28
CA GLY A 89 -14.28 -9.53 -1.50
C GLY A 89 -14.65 -8.10 -1.09
N GLY A 90 -15.93 -7.90 -0.89
CA GLY A 90 -16.52 -6.61 -0.52
C GLY A 90 -17.55 -6.13 -1.53
N TRP A 91 -18.52 -5.37 -1.05
CA TRP A 91 -19.54 -4.75 -1.87
C TRP A 91 -19.74 -3.31 -1.43
N PRO A 92 -19.92 -2.35 -2.33
CA PRO A 92 -19.93 -2.48 -3.80
C PRO A 92 -18.53 -2.54 -4.45
N TRP A 93 -17.46 -2.29 -3.69
CA TRP A 93 -16.08 -2.26 -4.20
C TRP A 93 -15.28 -3.43 -3.66
N PRO A 94 -15.10 -4.52 -4.43
CA PRO A 94 -14.24 -5.63 -4.04
C PRO A 94 -12.81 -5.16 -3.76
N ARG A 95 -12.15 -5.82 -2.83
CA ARG A 95 -10.76 -5.53 -2.46
C ARG A 95 -9.87 -6.72 -2.75
N VAL A 96 -8.61 -6.44 -2.99
CA VAL A 96 -7.55 -7.42 -3.15
C VAL A 96 -6.39 -7.03 -2.24
N ALA A 97 -5.74 -8.02 -1.63
CA ALA A 97 -4.45 -7.83 -0.99
C ALA A 97 -3.35 -8.33 -1.94
N LEU A 98 -2.21 -7.65 -1.95
CA LEU A 98 -1.07 -8.02 -2.77
C LEU A 98 0.16 -8.15 -1.88
N ARG A 99 0.78 -9.32 -1.82
CA ARG A 99 1.93 -9.60 -0.96
C ARG A 99 3.17 -9.98 -1.75
N CYS A 100 4.33 -9.77 -1.15
CA CYS A 100 5.62 -10.21 -1.65
C CYS A 100 6.59 -10.47 -0.50
N ARG A 101 7.77 -11.01 -0.83
CA ARG A 101 8.88 -11.15 0.11
C ARG A 101 9.87 -10.00 -0.07
N LEU A 102 10.31 -9.45 1.07
CA LEU A 102 11.43 -8.51 1.15
C LEU A 102 12.45 -9.10 2.11
N GLY A 103 13.45 -9.81 1.58
CA GLY A 103 14.31 -10.66 2.38
C GLY A 103 13.51 -11.72 3.15
N GLY A 104 13.72 -11.83 4.45
CA GLY A 104 12.99 -12.75 5.34
C GLY A 104 11.58 -12.29 5.73
N LEU A 105 11.16 -11.07 5.35
CA LEU A 105 9.89 -10.46 5.74
C LEU A 105 8.81 -10.66 4.66
N THR A 106 7.62 -11.12 5.04
CA THR A 106 6.43 -11.04 4.20
C THR A 106 5.81 -9.66 4.34
N VAL A 107 5.65 -8.95 3.22
CA VAL A 107 5.01 -7.64 3.16
C VAL A 107 3.70 -7.76 2.40
N CYS A 108 2.63 -7.22 2.96
CA CYS A 108 1.32 -7.22 2.35
C CYS A 108 0.79 -5.80 2.18
N ASN A 109 0.50 -5.42 0.94
CA ASN A 109 -0.14 -4.19 0.54
C ASN A 109 -1.65 -4.33 0.71
N LEU A 110 -2.30 -3.39 1.41
CA LEU A 110 -3.71 -3.40 1.75
C LEU A 110 -4.43 -2.14 1.30
N HIS A 111 -5.68 -2.33 0.83
CA HIS A 111 -6.68 -1.28 0.74
C HIS A 111 -8.01 -1.86 1.25
N LEU A 112 -8.36 -1.57 2.51
CA LEU A 112 -9.51 -2.19 3.16
C LEU A 112 -10.80 -1.41 2.86
N SER A 113 -11.95 -2.08 3.07
CA SER A 113 -13.26 -1.48 2.87
C SER A 113 -13.54 -0.32 3.84
N HIS A 114 -14.31 0.68 3.39
CA HIS A 114 -14.87 1.71 4.25
C HIS A 114 -15.87 1.15 5.27
N LEU A 115 -16.54 0.03 4.94
CA LEU A 115 -17.55 -0.59 5.79
C LEU A 115 -16.89 -1.36 6.95
N PRO A 116 -17.19 -1.05 8.22
CA PRO A 116 -16.46 -1.59 9.36
C PRO A 116 -16.44 -3.11 9.44
N TRP A 117 -17.56 -3.78 9.14
CA TRP A 117 -17.67 -5.25 9.20
C TRP A 117 -16.87 -5.93 8.08
N GLN A 118 -16.90 -5.41 6.85
CA GLN A 118 -16.09 -5.92 5.75
C GLN A 118 -14.61 -5.71 6.03
N ARG A 119 -14.22 -4.51 6.46
CA ARG A 119 -12.85 -4.18 6.82
C ARG A 119 -12.27 -5.15 7.84
N GLN A 120 -13.05 -5.46 8.90
CA GLN A 120 -12.60 -6.37 9.94
C GLN A 120 -12.45 -7.81 9.43
N ALA A 121 -13.37 -8.28 8.58
CA ALA A 121 -13.28 -9.58 7.94
C ALA A 121 -12.06 -9.66 6.99
N GLN A 122 -11.86 -8.64 6.16
CA GLN A 122 -10.73 -8.53 5.24
C GLN A 122 -9.38 -8.52 6.00
N LEU A 123 -9.29 -7.75 7.08
CA LEU A 123 -8.08 -7.69 7.90
C LEU A 123 -7.75 -9.05 8.54
N ARG A 124 -8.76 -9.76 9.08
CA ARG A 124 -8.57 -11.11 9.63
C ARG A 124 -8.11 -12.10 8.56
N ALA A 125 -8.70 -12.06 7.38
CA ALA A 125 -8.33 -12.94 6.27
C ALA A 125 -6.86 -12.79 5.89
N VAL A 126 -6.37 -11.55 5.76
CA VAL A 126 -4.96 -11.29 5.44
C VAL A 126 -4.03 -11.69 6.59
N ALA A 127 -4.42 -11.41 7.82
CA ALA A 127 -3.60 -11.71 8.99
C ALA A 127 -3.54 -13.20 9.35
N ALA A 128 -4.49 -14.00 8.85
CA ALA A 128 -4.49 -15.47 8.99
C ALA A 128 -3.36 -16.15 8.19
N HIS A 129 -2.67 -15.40 7.30
CA HIS A 129 -1.54 -15.93 6.54
C HIS A 129 -0.46 -16.45 7.49
N ARG A 130 0.07 -17.65 7.17
CA ARG A 130 1.00 -18.36 8.08
C ARG A 130 2.43 -17.87 8.04
N ASP A 131 2.84 -17.20 6.94
CA ASP A 131 4.21 -16.73 6.80
C ASP A 131 4.51 -15.59 7.78
N ARG A 132 5.51 -15.82 8.59
CA ARG A 132 6.01 -14.86 9.57
C ARG A 132 7.53 -14.68 9.38
N PRO A 133 8.09 -13.52 9.68
CA PRO A 133 7.42 -12.29 10.14
C PRO A 133 6.58 -11.62 9.04
N LEU A 134 5.51 -10.89 9.43
CA LEU A 134 4.52 -10.28 8.55
C LEU A 134 4.34 -8.79 8.85
N LEU A 135 4.40 -7.97 7.79
CA LEU A 135 4.07 -6.56 7.80
C LEU A 135 2.87 -6.31 6.86
N LEU A 136 1.80 -5.73 7.40
CA LEU A 136 0.64 -5.27 6.65
C LEU A 136 0.69 -3.76 6.58
N ALA A 137 0.66 -3.16 5.39
CA ALA A 137 0.68 -1.70 5.25
C ALA A 137 -0.24 -1.25 4.11
N GLY A 138 -0.76 -0.02 4.22
CA GLY A 138 -1.63 0.55 3.21
C GLY A 138 -2.71 1.44 3.79
N ASP A 139 -3.80 1.60 3.01
CA ASP A 139 -5.00 2.32 3.41
C ASP A 139 -5.97 1.40 4.16
N PHE A 140 -6.05 1.61 5.47
CA PHE A 140 -6.95 0.85 6.34
C PHE A 140 -8.37 1.38 6.35
N ASN A 141 -8.63 2.55 5.73
CA ASN A 141 -9.93 3.22 5.73
C ASN A 141 -10.56 3.36 7.14
N ARG A 142 -9.70 3.51 8.15
CA ARG A 142 -10.10 3.71 9.54
C ARG A 142 -9.22 4.77 10.20
N PRO A 143 -9.81 5.86 10.72
CA PRO A 143 -9.06 6.88 11.45
C PRO A 143 -8.25 6.29 12.61
N GLY A 144 -6.93 6.55 12.62
CA GLY A 144 -6.01 6.03 13.65
C GLY A 144 -5.59 4.57 13.46
N GLY A 145 -5.84 3.98 12.28
CA GLY A 145 -5.45 2.61 11.95
C GLY A 145 -6.33 1.54 12.59
N CYS A 146 -5.96 0.29 12.44
CA CYS A 146 -6.65 -0.86 12.99
C CYS A 146 -5.87 -1.47 14.17
N ARG A 147 -6.59 -2.18 15.04
CA ARG A 147 -5.99 -3.05 16.06
C ARG A 147 -6.27 -4.51 15.70
N LEU A 148 -5.27 -5.34 15.86
CA LEU A 148 -5.37 -6.78 15.62
C LEU A 148 -4.52 -7.51 16.67
N ALA A 149 -5.10 -8.53 17.30
CA ALA A 149 -4.37 -9.33 18.30
C ALA A 149 -3.10 -9.93 17.67
N GLY A 150 -1.99 -9.88 18.39
CA GLY A 150 -0.70 -10.37 17.91
C GLY A 150 0.03 -9.43 16.94
N PHE A 151 -0.47 -8.20 16.74
CA PHE A 151 0.20 -7.19 15.91
C PHE A 151 0.37 -5.87 16.66
N THR A 152 1.47 -5.20 16.39
CA THR A 152 1.72 -3.83 16.82
C THR A 152 1.32 -2.86 15.71
N ALA A 153 0.52 -1.85 16.03
CA ALA A 153 0.13 -0.82 15.08
C ALA A 153 1.21 0.27 14.97
N VAL A 154 1.55 0.64 13.74
CA VAL A 154 2.45 1.76 13.42
C VAL A 154 1.64 2.81 12.68
N VAL A 155 1.37 3.92 13.36
CA VAL A 155 0.59 5.05 12.84
C VAL A 155 1.39 6.33 13.09
N PRO A 156 2.00 6.94 12.07
CA PRO A 156 2.79 8.15 12.25
C PRO A 156 1.95 9.32 12.81
N ALA A 157 2.63 10.29 13.39
CA ALA A 157 2.01 11.55 13.80
C ALA A 157 1.54 12.37 12.57
N GLY A 158 0.54 13.22 12.77
CA GLY A 158 -0.04 14.03 11.69
C GLY A 158 -1.24 13.36 11.02
N TRP A 159 -1.46 13.66 9.74
CA TRP A 159 -2.57 13.15 8.94
C TRP A 159 -2.02 12.56 7.64
N SER A 160 -2.69 11.52 7.15
CA SER A 160 -2.36 10.89 5.86
C SER A 160 -3.37 11.20 4.76
N PHE A 161 -4.62 11.47 5.11
CA PHE A 161 -5.71 11.77 4.17
C PHE A 161 -6.27 13.16 4.40
N ARG A 162 -6.59 13.88 3.29
CA ARG A 162 -7.23 15.19 3.34
C ARG A 162 -8.32 15.30 2.27
N ARG A 163 -9.51 15.72 2.70
CA ARG A 163 -10.59 16.12 1.79
C ARG A 163 -11.22 17.42 2.30
N GLY A 164 -10.93 18.51 1.59
CA GLY A 164 -11.30 19.85 2.07
C GLY A 164 -10.67 20.16 3.44
N PRO A 165 -11.44 20.53 4.46
CA PRO A 165 -10.95 20.77 5.81
C PRO A 165 -10.67 19.47 6.61
N LEU A 166 -11.26 18.34 6.19
CA LEU A 166 -11.14 17.06 6.87
C LEU A 166 -9.71 16.51 6.75
N ARG A 167 -9.12 16.12 7.89
CA ARG A 167 -7.80 15.48 7.97
C ARG A 167 -7.89 14.24 8.82
N LEU A 168 -7.52 13.09 8.26
CA LEU A 168 -7.59 11.79 8.91
C LEU A 168 -6.25 11.06 8.82
N ARG A 169 -6.07 10.04 9.65
CA ARG A 169 -4.98 9.05 9.57
C ARG A 169 -5.58 7.73 9.12
N LEU A 170 -5.64 7.50 7.82
CA LEU A 170 -6.23 6.30 7.22
C LEU A 170 -5.16 5.27 6.87
N ASP A 171 -3.93 5.75 6.58
CA ASP A 171 -2.79 4.92 6.21
C ASP A 171 -2.01 4.52 7.45
N ALA A 172 -1.67 3.25 7.55
CA ALA A 172 -1.02 2.67 8.72
C ALA A 172 -0.21 1.42 8.34
N ALA A 173 0.47 0.84 9.33
CA ALA A 173 0.99 -0.52 9.25
C ALA A 173 0.64 -1.31 10.51
N LEU A 174 0.54 -2.63 10.36
CA LEU A 174 0.48 -3.61 11.44
C LEU A 174 1.65 -4.56 11.28
N VAL A 175 2.41 -4.76 12.33
CA VAL A 175 3.60 -5.62 12.32
C VAL A 175 3.44 -6.78 13.30
N SER A 176 3.73 -8.00 12.85
CA SER A 176 3.77 -9.17 13.72
C SER A 176 5.00 -9.15 14.62
N PRO A 177 5.07 -9.96 15.68
CA PRO A 177 6.28 -10.15 16.46
C PRO A 177 7.48 -10.49 15.57
N GLY A 178 8.65 -9.95 15.92
CA GLY A 178 9.89 -10.10 15.15
C GLY A 178 10.10 -9.02 14.08
N VAL A 179 9.09 -8.22 13.72
CA VAL A 179 9.27 -7.07 12.82
C VAL A 179 9.59 -5.82 13.62
N ARG A 180 10.75 -5.22 13.35
CA ARG A 180 11.15 -3.94 13.97
C ARG A 180 10.97 -2.81 12.97
N VAL A 181 10.24 -1.77 13.38
CA VAL A 181 10.12 -0.51 12.64
C VAL A 181 10.94 0.55 13.37
N ALA A 182 12.03 1.00 12.74
CA ALA A 182 12.93 1.99 13.30
C ALA A 182 12.38 3.41 13.18
N GLY A 183 11.48 3.64 12.22
CA GLY A 183 10.83 4.93 12.04
C GLY A 183 9.69 4.86 11.04
N ALA A 184 8.70 5.75 11.22
CA ALA A 184 7.57 5.90 10.32
C ALA A 184 7.17 7.38 10.23
N SER A 185 6.87 7.86 9.02
CA SER A 185 6.45 9.25 8.79
C SER A 185 5.55 9.38 7.57
N TYR A 186 4.63 10.34 7.60
CA TYR A 186 3.91 10.79 6.40
C TYR A 186 4.74 11.85 5.67
N LEU A 187 5.01 11.62 4.40
CA LEU A 187 5.74 12.56 3.57
C LEU A 187 4.78 13.59 2.95
N SER A 188 5.28 14.79 2.69
CA SER A 188 4.46 15.83 2.05
C SER A 188 4.32 15.56 0.56
N SER A 189 3.08 15.47 0.07
CA SER A 189 2.76 15.38 -1.36
C SER A 189 1.41 16.04 -1.63
N ARG A 190 1.22 16.54 -2.87
CA ARG A 190 -0.04 17.07 -3.38
C ARG A 190 -0.58 16.27 -4.57
N LEU A 191 0.06 15.15 -4.90
CA LEU A 191 -0.28 14.31 -6.06
C LEU A 191 -1.48 13.41 -5.82
N SER A 192 -1.89 13.26 -4.56
CA SER A 192 -3.07 12.50 -4.12
C SER A 192 -3.70 13.22 -2.93
N ASP A 193 -4.94 12.90 -2.59
CA ASP A 193 -5.58 13.25 -1.32
C ASP A 193 -5.01 12.47 -0.14
N HIS A 194 -4.21 11.41 -0.40
CA HIS A 194 -3.38 10.72 0.58
C HIS A 194 -1.93 11.18 0.52
N ARG A 195 -1.29 11.23 1.69
CA ARG A 195 0.16 11.39 1.84
C ARG A 195 0.84 10.02 1.84
N PRO A 196 1.99 9.89 1.15
CA PRO A 196 2.78 8.68 1.23
C PRO A 196 3.26 8.44 2.67
N MET A 197 3.19 7.19 3.15
CA MET A 197 3.77 6.77 4.42
C MET A 197 5.08 6.03 4.16
N LEU A 198 6.17 6.56 4.69
CA LEU A 198 7.48 5.93 4.67
C LEU A 198 7.70 5.15 5.96
N LEU A 199 8.11 3.89 5.82
CA LEU A 199 8.53 3.01 6.90
C LEU A 199 10.01 2.70 6.75
N ARG A 200 10.78 2.83 7.82
CA ARG A 200 12.18 2.35 7.92
C ARG A 200 12.20 1.12 8.80
N LEU A 201 12.60 -0.01 8.25
CA LEU A 201 12.66 -1.26 8.98
C LEU A 201 13.97 -1.35 9.75
N GLY A 202 13.90 -1.77 11.02
CA GLY A 202 15.10 -2.10 11.79
C GLY A 202 15.81 -3.31 11.18
N GLY A 203 17.15 -3.37 11.27
CA GLY A 203 17.88 -4.56 10.92
C GLY A 203 17.39 -5.73 11.77
N GLY A 204 17.10 -6.87 11.15
CA GLY A 204 16.91 -8.12 11.85
C GLY A 204 18.22 -8.53 12.49
N THR A 205 18.15 -9.01 13.70
CA THR A 205 19.22 -9.81 14.31
C THR A 205 19.27 -11.16 13.64
#